data_2be0e40a64a083a02a4778c1140b8ba1
#
_entry.id   2be0e40a64a083a02a4778c1140b8ba1
#
_cell.length_a   1.000
_cell.length_b   1.000
_cell.length_c   1.000
_cell.angle_alpha   90.00
_cell.angle_beta   90.00
_cell.angle_gamma   90.00
#
_symmetry.space_group_name_H-M   'P 1'
#
loop_
_entity.id
_entity.type
_entity.pdbx_description
1 polymer ?
#
loop_
_entity_poly.entity_id
_entity_poly.type
_entity_poly.pdbx_seq_one_letter_code
_entity_poly.pdbx_strand_id
1 'polypeptide(L)'
;RCNDAIPGEEISAKIDRMELIVRRIFQRAKSNPEIIPDLKKMMDYYLPMTVKLLNAYADMDAQPVQGETIRASKHEIEQTLDTLNLAFEKLLDSVFEDTALDVSSDISVLQTLLAQEGLTEDGLSQIKKQRRGETL
;
A
#
# COMPACT_ATOMS: atom_id res chain seq x y z
N ARG A 1 6.63 28.92 6.71
CA ARG A 1 6.44 28.41 5.52
C ARG A 1 5.05 28.04 5.40
N CYS A 2 4.34 28.60 5.36
CA CYS A 2 3.09 28.20 5.36
C CYS A 2 2.65 27.64 4.30
N ASN A 3 2.72 27.32 3.99
CA ASN A 3 2.13 26.87 3.22
C ASN A 3 2.28 26.06 2.61
N ASP A 4 2.58 25.53 3.15
CA ASP A 4 1.97 24.68 2.76
C ASP A 4 1.34 24.95 1.63
N ALA A 5 0.91 25.78 1.56
CA ALA A 5 0.54 26.21 0.32
C ALA A 5 1.71 26.24 -0.57
N ILE A 6 2.84 26.03 -0.08
CA ILE A 6 4.05 26.04 -0.87
C ILE A 6 4.12 24.74 -1.67
N PRO A 7 4.07 24.81 -3.02
CA PRO A 7 4.07 23.59 -3.84
C PRO A 7 5.23 22.65 -3.55
N GLY A 8 6.40 23.22 -3.19
CA GLY A 8 7.56 22.40 -2.89
C GLY A 8 7.36 21.48 -1.71
N GLU A 9 6.61 21.92 -0.71
CA GLU A 9 6.29 21.09 0.45
C GLU A 9 5.33 19.97 0.06
N GLU A 10 4.35 20.32 -0.73
CA GLU A 10 3.38 19.35 -1.17
C GLU A 10 4.02 18.25 -1.97
N ILE A 11 4.89 18.60 -2.92
CA ILE A 11 5.54 17.59 -3.75
C ILE A 11 6.52 16.76 -2.93
N SER A 12 7.19 17.37 -1.95
CA SER A 12 8.09 16.64 -1.06
C SER A 12 7.33 15.56 -0.28
N ALA A 13 6.14 15.89 0.20
CA ALA A 13 5.32 14.93 0.92
C ALA A 13 4.91 13.76 0.01
N LYS A 14 4.57 14.06 -1.24
CA LYS A 14 4.22 13.01 -2.20
C LYS A 14 5.41 12.10 -2.52
N ILE A 15 6.58 12.68 -2.65
CA ILE A 15 7.81 11.92 -2.90
C ILE A 15 8.15 11.07 -1.71
N ASP A 16 8.06 11.60 -0.50
CA ASP A 16 8.34 10.86 0.73
C ASP A 16 7.38 9.68 0.86
N ARG A 17 6.12 9.89 0.54
CA ARG A 17 5.12 8.82 0.56
C ARG A 17 5.48 7.72 -0.42
N MET A 18 5.84 8.10 -1.64
CA MET A 18 6.23 7.14 -2.68
C MET A 18 7.45 6.35 -2.26
N GLU A 19 8.44 7.03 -1.71
CA GLU A 19 9.66 6.39 -1.24
C GLU A 19 9.37 5.33 -0.20
N LEU A 20 8.49 5.65 0.74
CA LEU A 20 8.11 4.70 1.78
C LEU A 20 7.42 3.47 1.19
N ILE A 21 6.45 3.68 0.29
CA ILE A 21 5.70 2.59 -0.29
C ILE A 21 6.62 1.68 -1.11
N VAL A 22 7.47 2.28 -1.96
CA VAL A 22 8.37 1.52 -2.81
C VAL A 22 9.39 0.74 -1.97
N ARG A 23 9.89 1.36 -0.90
CA ARG A 23 10.81 0.68 0.00
C ARG A 23 10.15 -0.55 0.63
N ARG A 24 8.89 -0.43 1.05
CA ARG A 24 8.18 -1.55 1.64
C ARG A 24 7.93 -2.65 0.63
N ILE A 25 7.67 -2.29 -0.64
CA ILE A 25 7.52 -3.29 -1.71
C ILE A 25 8.82 -4.07 -1.86
N PHE A 26 9.96 -3.38 -1.91
CA PHE A 26 11.26 -4.06 -2.04
C PHE A 26 11.60 -4.90 -0.82
N GLN A 27 11.23 -4.44 0.39
CA GLN A 27 11.41 -5.24 1.60
C GLN A 27 10.59 -6.53 1.51
N ARG A 28 9.37 -6.42 1.00
CA ARG A 28 8.52 -7.60 0.80
C ARG A 28 9.15 -8.56 -0.20
N ALA A 29 9.73 -8.03 -1.29
CA ALA A 29 10.40 -8.84 -2.30
C ALA A 29 11.58 -9.60 -1.71
N LYS A 30 12.28 -9.00 -0.76
CA LYS A 30 13.41 -9.66 -0.09
C LYS A 30 12.94 -10.86 0.73
N SER A 31 11.85 -10.70 1.45
CA SER A 31 11.35 -11.80 2.29
C SER A 31 10.52 -12.79 1.49
N ASN A 32 10.02 -12.40 0.32
CA ASN A 32 9.20 -13.28 -0.52
C ASN A 32 9.57 -13.06 -1.98
N PRO A 33 10.67 -13.67 -2.46
CA PRO A 33 11.12 -13.44 -3.84
C PRO A 33 10.14 -13.86 -4.92
N GLU A 34 9.11 -14.64 -4.57
CA GLU A 34 8.09 -15.06 -5.53
C GLU A 34 7.33 -13.90 -6.14
N ILE A 35 7.31 -12.75 -5.46
CA ILE A 35 6.58 -11.59 -5.98
C ILE A 35 7.39 -10.78 -6.99
N ILE A 36 8.68 -11.08 -7.16
CA ILE A 36 9.55 -10.28 -8.03
C ILE A 36 9.00 -10.15 -9.45
N PRO A 37 8.49 -11.21 -10.08
CA PRO A 37 7.90 -11.05 -11.41
C PRO A 37 6.75 -10.04 -11.46
N ASP A 38 6.00 -9.91 -10.37
CA ASP A 38 4.88 -8.96 -10.29
C ASP A 38 5.35 -7.52 -10.22
N LEU A 39 6.63 -7.30 -9.90
CA LEU A 39 7.20 -5.96 -9.77
C LEU A 39 7.89 -5.47 -11.04
N LYS A 40 7.85 -6.27 -12.11
CA LYS A 40 8.64 -5.97 -13.30
C LYS A 40 8.25 -4.63 -13.92
N LYS A 41 6.97 -4.35 -14.06
CA LYS A 41 6.53 -3.08 -14.65
C LYS A 41 6.92 -1.89 -13.78
N MET A 42 6.86 -2.06 -12.45
CA MET A 42 7.27 -1.01 -11.54
C MET A 42 8.75 -0.68 -11.74
N MET A 43 9.59 -1.72 -11.77
CA MET A 43 11.03 -1.53 -11.85
C MET A 43 11.48 -1.05 -13.25
N ASP A 44 10.88 -1.60 -14.30
CA ASP A 44 11.32 -1.35 -15.66
C ASP A 44 10.71 -0.10 -16.27
N TYR A 45 9.55 0.31 -15.76
CA TYR A 45 8.80 1.38 -16.41
C TYR A 45 8.34 2.46 -15.45
N TYR A 46 7.57 2.11 -14.41
CA TYR A 46 6.94 3.14 -13.57
C TYR A 46 7.95 3.94 -12.75
N LEU A 47 8.95 3.29 -12.17
CA LEU A 47 9.97 4.01 -11.40
C LEU A 47 10.86 4.87 -12.28
N PRO A 48 11.40 4.36 -13.41
CA PRO A 48 12.17 5.22 -14.30
C PRO A 48 11.37 6.41 -14.83
N MET A 49 10.10 6.20 -15.16
CA MET A 49 9.25 7.29 -15.63
C MET A 49 9.02 8.31 -14.52
N THR A 50 8.83 7.85 -13.29
CA THR A 50 8.65 8.73 -12.14
C THR A 50 9.88 9.61 -11.94
N VAL A 51 11.07 9.03 -12.05
CA VAL A 51 12.33 9.81 -11.94
C VAL A 51 12.37 10.87 -13.02
N LYS A 52 11.98 10.52 -14.24
CA LYS A 52 11.95 11.47 -15.33
C LYS A 52 11.00 12.64 -15.04
N LEU A 53 9.82 12.34 -14.51
CA LEU A 53 8.86 13.39 -14.16
C LEU A 53 9.38 14.28 -13.04
N LEU A 54 10.05 13.69 -12.05
CA LEU A 54 10.59 14.46 -10.93
C LEU A 54 11.74 15.36 -11.39
N ASN A 55 12.57 14.87 -12.29
CA ASN A 55 13.66 15.69 -12.86
C ASN A 55 13.10 16.85 -13.66
N ALA A 56 12.04 16.61 -14.44
CA ALA A 56 11.40 17.69 -15.18
C ALA A 56 10.76 18.71 -14.25
N TYR A 57 10.14 18.22 -13.15
CA TYR A 57 9.55 19.11 -12.16
C TYR A 57 10.62 20.00 -11.53
N ALA A 58 11.74 19.40 -11.11
CA ALA A 58 12.82 20.15 -10.49
C ALA A 58 13.38 21.21 -11.44
N ASP A 59 13.51 20.86 -12.71
CA ASP A 59 14.02 21.78 -13.73
C ASP A 59 13.08 22.98 -13.90
N MET A 60 11.79 22.72 -14.00
CA MET A 60 10.78 23.76 -14.13
C MET A 60 10.66 24.60 -12.86
N ASP A 61 10.74 23.94 -11.70
CA ASP A 61 10.64 24.64 -10.42
C ASP A 61 11.80 25.60 -10.20
N ALA A 62 12.95 25.32 -10.77
CA ALA A 62 14.14 26.15 -10.63
C ALA A 62 14.13 27.41 -11.52
N GLN A 63 13.16 27.53 -12.41
CA GLN A 63 13.16 28.66 -13.34
C GLN A 63 12.71 29.95 -12.65
N PRO A 64 13.36 31.08 -12.95
CA PRO A 64 12.99 32.35 -12.33
C PRO A 64 11.64 32.88 -12.81
N VAL A 65 11.17 32.42 -13.97
CA VAL A 65 9.87 32.79 -14.49
C VAL A 65 8.97 31.57 -14.43
N GLN A 66 7.90 31.66 -13.64
CA GLN A 66 6.93 30.58 -13.50
C GLN A 66 5.71 30.95 -14.33
N GLY A 67 5.87 30.82 -15.65
CA GLY A 67 4.79 31.13 -16.59
C GLY A 67 3.71 30.08 -16.62
N GLU A 68 2.76 30.27 -17.48
CA GLU A 68 1.59 29.42 -17.54
C GLU A 68 1.94 27.98 -17.90
N THR A 69 2.84 27.79 -18.86
CA THR A 69 3.25 26.46 -19.27
C THR A 69 3.91 25.70 -18.14
N ILE A 70 4.81 26.36 -17.43
CA ILE A 70 5.52 25.72 -16.31
C ILE A 70 4.54 25.39 -15.18
N ARG A 71 3.66 26.32 -14.83
CA ARG A 71 2.71 26.08 -13.76
C ARG A 71 1.76 24.94 -14.10
N ALA A 72 1.26 24.89 -15.33
CA ALA A 72 0.36 23.83 -15.75
C ALA A 72 1.06 22.47 -15.74
N SER A 73 2.28 22.41 -16.23
CA SER A 73 3.06 21.19 -16.27
C SER A 73 3.39 20.67 -14.88
N LYS A 74 3.79 21.57 -13.99
CA LYS A 74 4.08 21.20 -12.61
C LYS A 74 2.83 20.63 -11.93
N HIS A 75 1.68 21.26 -12.16
CA HIS A 75 0.43 20.77 -11.59
C HIS A 75 0.09 19.38 -12.11
N GLU A 76 0.27 19.16 -13.41
CA GLU A 76 0.03 17.86 -14.01
C GLU A 76 0.93 16.79 -13.43
N ILE A 77 2.19 17.12 -13.19
CA ILE A 77 3.12 16.18 -12.56
C ILE A 77 2.68 15.87 -11.13
N GLU A 78 2.29 16.89 -10.37
CA GLU A 78 1.81 16.69 -9.00
C GLU A 78 0.63 15.74 -8.94
N GLN A 79 -0.33 15.91 -9.84
CA GLN A 79 -1.49 15.04 -9.91
C GLN A 79 -1.09 13.62 -10.33
N THR A 80 -0.14 13.51 -11.25
CA THR A 80 0.34 12.21 -11.70
C THR A 80 1.06 11.46 -10.58
N LEU A 81 1.78 12.18 -9.71
CA LEU A 81 2.42 11.56 -8.56
C LEU A 81 1.38 10.99 -7.60
N ASP A 82 0.25 11.65 -7.43
CA ASP A 82 -0.84 11.10 -6.61
C ASP A 82 -1.36 9.79 -7.22
N THR A 83 -1.54 9.77 -8.53
CA THR A 83 -1.99 8.58 -9.24
C THR A 83 -0.98 7.44 -9.09
N LEU A 84 0.30 7.76 -9.23
CA LEU A 84 1.36 6.76 -9.08
C LEU A 84 1.41 6.22 -7.65
N ASN A 85 1.23 7.09 -6.66
CA ASN A 85 1.22 6.64 -5.26
C ASN A 85 0.06 5.68 -5.00
N LEU A 86 -1.11 5.97 -5.56
CA LEU A 86 -2.23 5.04 -5.43
C LEU A 86 -1.94 3.71 -6.11
N ALA A 87 -1.29 3.74 -7.27
CA ALA A 87 -0.92 2.52 -7.97
C ALA A 87 0.08 1.70 -7.16
N PHE A 88 1.08 2.35 -6.57
CA PHE A 88 2.08 1.67 -5.75
C PHE A 88 1.46 1.13 -4.45
N GLU A 89 0.50 1.84 -3.87
CA GLU A 89 -0.23 1.34 -2.70
C GLU A 89 -0.97 0.06 -3.04
N LYS A 90 -1.65 0.04 -4.19
CA LYS A 90 -2.35 -1.15 -4.64
C LYS A 90 -1.39 -2.30 -4.91
N LEU A 91 -0.23 -1.99 -5.47
CA LEU A 91 0.77 -3.00 -5.73
C LEU A 91 1.30 -3.59 -4.41
N LEU A 92 1.58 -2.74 -3.43
CA LEU A 92 2.02 -3.22 -2.12
C LEU A 92 0.98 -4.13 -1.49
N ASP A 93 -0.29 -3.75 -1.59
CA ASP A 93 -1.37 -4.58 -1.07
C ASP A 93 -1.43 -5.91 -1.81
N SER A 94 -1.32 -5.88 -3.13
CA SER A 94 -1.46 -7.08 -3.95
C SER A 94 -0.36 -8.13 -3.71
N VAL A 95 0.84 -7.69 -3.32
CA VAL A 95 1.93 -8.65 -3.10
C VAL A 95 1.77 -9.42 -1.78
N PHE A 96 0.72 -9.13 -1.02
CA PHE A 96 0.37 -9.90 0.18
C PHE A 96 -0.79 -10.86 -0.06
N GLU A 97 -1.30 -10.97 -1.31
CA GLU A 97 -2.49 -11.79 -1.58
C GLU A 97 -2.28 -13.25 -1.21
N ASP A 98 -1.15 -13.82 -1.59
CA ASP A 98 -0.87 -15.22 -1.26
C ASP A 98 -0.78 -15.44 0.24
N THR A 99 -0.10 -14.53 0.94
CA THR A 99 -0.02 -14.58 2.40
C THR A 99 -1.41 -14.47 3.03
N ALA A 100 -2.25 -13.59 2.49
CA ALA A 100 -3.61 -13.43 3.00
C ALA A 100 -4.43 -14.70 2.84
N LEU A 101 -4.27 -15.39 1.71
CA LEU A 101 -4.94 -16.66 1.49
C LEU A 101 -4.46 -17.73 2.46
N ASP A 102 -3.15 -17.82 2.68
CA ASP A 102 -2.58 -18.78 3.63
C ASP A 102 -3.08 -18.50 5.03
N VAL A 103 -3.07 -17.23 5.44
CA VAL A 103 -3.56 -16.83 6.77
C VAL A 103 -5.04 -17.16 6.92
N SER A 104 -5.82 -16.91 5.87
CA SER A 104 -7.25 -17.21 5.90
C SER A 104 -7.49 -18.71 6.08
N SER A 105 -6.71 -19.54 5.37
CA SER A 105 -6.79 -20.99 5.52
C SER A 105 -6.41 -21.43 6.92
N ASP A 106 -5.32 -20.88 7.46
CA ASP A 106 -4.85 -21.23 8.80
C ASP A 106 -5.87 -20.82 9.85
N ILE A 107 -6.50 -19.66 9.67
CA ILE A 107 -7.55 -19.20 10.58
C ILE A 107 -8.72 -20.17 10.56
N SER A 108 -9.13 -20.61 9.37
CA SER A 108 -10.23 -21.56 9.24
C SER A 108 -9.94 -22.86 9.98
N VAL A 109 -8.72 -23.39 9.83
CA VAL A 109 -8.30 -24.59 10.53
C VAL A 109 -8.31 -24.35 12.04
N LEU A 110 -7.74 -23.24 12.47
CA LEU A 110 -7.69 -22.91 13.89
C LEU A 110 -9.10 -22.76 14.48
N GLN A 111 -9.99 -22.10 13.77
CA GLN A 111 -11.38 -21.94 14.24
C GLN A 111 -12.07 -23.27 14.37
N THR A 112 -11.84 -24.19 13.42
CA THR A 112 -12.41 -25.52 13.49
C THR A 112 -11.90 -26.26 14.73
N LEU A 113 -10.59 -26.21 14.97
CA LEU A 113 -10.00 -26.87 16.12
C LEU A 113 -10.52 -26.28 17.44
N LEU A 114 -10.58 -24.95 17.49
CA LEU A 114 -11.07 -24.26 18.69
C LEU A 114 -12.55 -24.60 18.96
N ALA A 115 -13.35 -24.68 17.90
CA ALA A 115 -14.76 -25.04 18.04
C ALA A 115 -14.90 -26.47 18.55
N GLN A 116 -14.09 -27.42 18.04
CA GLN A 116 -14.11 -28.79 18.49
C GLN A 116 -13.75 -28.91 19.97
N GLU A 117 -12.87 -28.01 20.43
CA GLU A 117 -12.47 -28.00 21.84
C GLU A 117 -13.37 -27.15 22.72
N GLY A 118 -14.39 -26.49 22.11
CA GLY A 118 -15.31 -25.66 22.87
C GLY A 118 -14.72 -24.34 23.30
N LEU A 119 -13.67 -23.85 22.59
CA LEU A 119 -12.94 -22.66 22.98
C LEU A 119 -13.27 -21.42 22.16
N THR A 120 -14.11 -21.55 21.12
CA THR A 120 -14.59 -20.39 20.38
C THR A 120 -15.89 -19.89 20.96
N GLU A 121 -16.31 -18.70 20.57
CA GLU A 121 -17.56 -18.13 21.02
C GLU A 121 -18.73 -19.04 20.66
N ASP A 122 -18.76 -19.58 19.46
CA ASP A 122 -19.81 -20.51 19.04
C ASP A 122 -19.77 -21.78 19.86
N GLY A 123 -18.59 -22.34 20.06
CA GLY A 123 -18.42 -23.51 20.88
C GLY A 123 -18.84 -23.28 22.31
N LEU A 124 -18.44 -22.14 22.86
CA LEU A 124 -18.82 -21.76 24.21
C LEU A 124 -20.34 -21.57 24.34
N SER A 125 -20.96 -20.98 23.34
CA SER A 125 -22.41 -20.82 23.34
C SER A 125 -23.12 -22.16 23.35
N GLN A 126 -22.62 -23.09 22.53
CA GLN A 126 -23.20 -24.44 22.49
C GLN A 126 -23.03 -25.15 23.82
N ILE A 127 -21.88 -25.03 24.44
CA ILE A 127 -21.61 -25.63 25.74
C ILE A 127 -22.58 -25.07 26.79
N LYS A 128 -22.75 -23.75 26.76
CA LYS A 128 -23.69 -23.12 27.71
C LYS A 128 -25.11 -23.62 27.49
N LYS A 129 -25.52 -23.79 26.24
CA LYS A 129 -26.86 -24.32 25.94
C LYS A 129 -27.01 -25.74 26.44
N GLN A 130 -26.02 -26.58 26.25
CA GLN A 130 -26.01 -27.93 26.74
C GLN A 130 -26.11 -27.98 28.27
N ARG A 131 -25.31 -27.14 28.93
CA ARG A 131 -25.34 -27.09 30.39
C ARG A 131 -26.71 -26.66 30.92
N ARG A 132 -27.33 -25.71 30.24
CA ARG A 132 -28.68 -25.28 30.61
C ARG A 132 -29.67 -26.43 30.45
N GLY A 133 -29.52 -27.19 29.36
CA GLY A 133 -30.38 -28.35 29.17
C GLY A 133 -30.14 -29.42 30.21
N GLU A 134 -28.91 -29.61 30.63
CA GLU A 134 -28.60 -30.61 31.65
C GLU A 134 -29.10 -30.24 33.04
N THR A 135 -29.16 -28.94 33.32
CA THR A 135 -29.60 -28.49 34.64
C THR A 135 -31.09 -28.43 34.75
N LEU A 136 -31.82 -28.61 33.67
CA LEU A 136 -33.26 -28.64 33.68
C LEU A 136 -33.76 -30.07 33.84
#